data_dddb13ed8f05f7f3ff6faa1e0f6564e3
#
_entry.id   dddb13ed8f05f7f3ff6faa1e0f6564e3
#
_cell.length_a   1.000
_cell.length_b   1.000
_cell.length_c   1.000
_cell.angle_alpha   90.00
_cell.angle_beta   90.00
_cell.angle_gamma   90.00
#
_symmetry.space_group_name_H-M   'P 1'
#
loop_
_entity.id
_entity.type
_entity.pdbx_description
1 polymer ?
#
loop_
_entity_poly.entity_id
_entity_poly.type
_entity_poly.pdbx_seq_one_letter_code
_entity_poly.pdbx_strand_id
1 'polypeptide(L)'
;MARKKTKNTGPLPPRDGLGATRARVPEGPGISAAEFISHLVSTQRHRHPEDNMDAVLARFSEGAVVKRDGSPLTAETWLEPGTDVFFYRRPAPEKPVPFDITTVFEDNDLLVVNKPPFLATMPRASHITETATVRLRRATGNEELTPAHRLDRATSGLLLLTKRCEIRGAYQELFARREVRKEYEAIALLHDVPPATPWHH
;
A
#
# COMPACT_ATOMS: atom_id res chain seq x y z
N MET A 1 -13.43 13.79 29.38
CA MET A 1 -14.03 13.05 28.23
C MET A 1 -12.99 12.96 27.10
N ALA A 2 -12.36 11.82 26.92
CA ALA A 2 -11.36 11.63 25.87
C ALA A 2 -12.07 11.55 24.51
N ARG A 3 -11.74 12.46 23.61
CA ARG A 3 -12.20 12.49 22.22
C ARG A 3 -11.70 11.20 21.54
N LYS A 4 -12.60 10.23 21.29
CA LYS A 4 -12.30 9.05 20.44
C LYS A 4 -11.75 9.58 19.13
N LYS A 5 -10.45 9.41 18.88
CA LYS A 5 -9.87 9.60 17.54
C LYS A 5 -10.58 8.61 16.61
N THR A 6 -11.47 9.11 15.77
CA THR A 6 -12.09 8.34 14.72
C THR A 6 -10.99 7.70 13.88
N LYS A 7 -11.10 6.37 13.68
CA LYS A 7 -10.24 5.62 12.78
C LYS A 7 -10.16 6.39 11.44
N ASN A 8 -8.96 6.71 11.01
CA ASN A 8 -8.72 7.38 9.74
C ASN A 8 -8.85 6.36 8.59
N THR A 9 -9.99 5.68 8.55
CA THR A 9 -10.42 4.88 7.43
C THR A 9 -11.04 5.85 6.43
N GLY A 10 -10.50 5.88 5.21
CA GLY A 10 -11.13 6.62 4.12
C GLY A 10 -12.61 6.22 3.96
N PRO A 11 -13.37 6.91 3.11
CA PRO A 11 -14.80 6.66 2.92
C PRO A 11 -15.13 5.28 2.32
N LEU A 12 -14.13 4.58 1.76
CA LEU A 12 -14.24 3.21 1.27
C LEU A 12 -13.34 2.29 2.12
N PRO A 13 -13.85 1.12 2.56
CA PRO A 13 -13.04 0.13 3.29
C PRO A 13 -11.95 -0.46 2.39
N PRO A 14 -10.86 -1.00 2.95
CA PRO A 14 -9.92 -1.80 2.16
C PRO A 14 -10.60 -3.01 1.51
N ARG A 15 -10.10 -3.40 0.33
CA ARG A 15 -10.49 -4.63 -0.38
C ARG A 15 -9.24 -5.44 -0.71
N ASP A 16 -9.22 -6.72 -0.38
CA ASP A 16 -8.11 -7.63 -0.68
C ASP A 16 -6.73 -7.11 -0.23
N GLY A 17 -6.64 -6.52 0.94
CA GLY A 17 -5.42 -5.96 1.49
C GLY A 17 -5.00 -4.61 0.89
N LEU A 18 -5.80 -4.03 -0.02
CA LEU A 18 -5.53 -2.75 -0.66
C LEU A 18 -6.55 -1.69 -0.25
N GLY A 19 -6.06 -0.51 0.09
CA GLY A 19 -6.91 0.65 0.33
C GLY A 19 -7.43 1.29 -0.95
N ALA A 20 -8.54 2.03 -0.84
CA ALA A 20 -9.05 2.85 -1.93
C ALA A 20 -8.04 3.96 -2.31
N THR A 21 -8.02 4.30 -3.58
CA THR A 21 -7.25 5.44 -4.10
C THR A 21 -8.03 6.72 -3.89
N ARG A 22 -7.38 7.73 -3.32
CA ARG A 22 -7.86 9.12 -3.35
C ARG A 22 -7.26 9.81 -4.57
N ALA A 23 -8.11 10.46 -5.35
CA ALA A 23 -7.71 11.35 -6.43
C ALA A 23 -8.41 12.71 -6.25
N ARG A 24 -7.71 13.78 -6.59
CA ARG A 24 -8.23 15.14 -6.54
C ARG A 24 -8.43 15.65 -7.95
N VAL A 25 -9.61 16.21 -8.22
CA VAL A 25 -9.93 16.84 -9.51
C VAL A 25 -9.00 18.04 -9.70
N PRO A 26 -8.27 18.12 -10.82
CA PRO A 26 -7.36 19.24 -11.10
C PRO A 26 -8.11 20.55 -11.31
N GLU A 27 -7.37 21.65 -11.28
CA GLU A 27 -7.89 22.96 -11.67
C GLU A 27 -8.34 22.95 -13.14
N GLY A 28 -9.45 23.62 -13.43
CA GLY A 28 -10.02 23.68 -14.78
C GLY A 28 -11.54 23.81 -14.78
N PRO A 29 -12.20 23.51 -15.90
CA PRO A 29 -13.66 23.70 -16.07
C PRO A 29 -14.53 22.67 -15.36
N GLY A 30 -13.95 21.76 -14.58
CA GLY A 30 -14.66 20.61 -14.05
C GLY A 30 -14.72 19.46 -15.08
N ILE A 31 -15.24 18.30 -14.65
CA ILE A 31 -15.25 17.09 -15.48
C ILE A 31 -16.33 16.12 -14.95
N SER A 32 -16.92 15.29 -15.80
CA SER A 32 -17.80 14.21 -15.32
C SER A 32 -17.00 13.16 -14.55
N ALA A 33 -17.64 12.52 -13.57
CA ALA A 33 -16.98 11.52 -12.75
C ALA A 33 -16.48 10.32 -13.58
N ALA A 34 -17.23 9.91 -14.59
CA ALA A 34 -16.81 8.84 -15.49
C ALA A 34 -15.56 9.21 -16.31
N GLU A 35 -15.52 10.41 -16.89
CA GLU A 35 -14.35 10.88 -17.64
C GLU A 35 -13.13 11.02 -16.74
N PHE A 36 -13.29 11.56 -15.52
CA PHE A 36 -12.21 11.70 -14.57
C PHE A 36 -11.61 10.33 -14.18
N ILE A 37 -12.44 9.37 -13.79
CA ILE A 37 -11.95 8.01 -13.44
C ILE A 37 -11.35 7.31 -14.65
N SER A 38 -11.98 7.43 -15.83
CA SER A 38 -11.45 6.87 -17.09
C SER A 38 -10.07 7.42 -17.42
N HIS A 39 -9.88 8.74 -17.29
CA HIS A 39 -8.58 9.38 -17.48
C HIS A 39 -7.53 8.84 -16.51
N LEU A 40 -7.86 8.75 -15.22
CA LEU A 40 -6.95 8.21 -14.21
C LEU A 40 -6.58 6.76 -14.45
N VAL A 41 -7.51 5.95 -14.94
CA VAL A 41 -7.28 4.54 -15.27
C VAL A 41 -6.44 4.41 -16.54
N SER A 42 -6.77 5.15 -17.60
CA SER A 42 -6.06 5.08 -18.89
C SER A 42 -4.61 5.54 -18.81
N THR A 43 -4.32 6.50 -17.95
CA THR A 43 -2.96 7.06 -17.75
C THR A 43 -2.09 6.27 -16.78
N GLN A 44 -2.62 5.18 -16.18
CA GLN A 44 -1.81 4.32 -15.30
C GLN A 44 -0.73 3.58 -16.09
N ARG A 45 0.52 3.69 -15.63
CA ARG A 45 1.66 2.99 -16.25
C ARG A 45 1.50 1.46 -16.21
N HIS A 46 0.91 0.91 -15.14
CA HIS A 46 0.69 -0.52 -14.93
C HIS A 46 -0.82 -0.76 -14.74
N ARG A 47 -1.56 -0.62 -15.84
CA ARG A 47 -3.01 -0.82 -15.87
C ARG A 47 -3.35 -2.29 -16.08
N HIS A 48 -4.42 -2.76 -15.43
CA HIS A 48 -5.00 -4.05 -15.76
C HIS A 48 -5.51 -4.03 -17.22
N PRO A 49 -5.23 -5.03 -18.06
CA PRO A 49 -5.68 -5.05 -19.47
C PRO A 49 -7.18 -4.84 -19.64
N GLU A 50 -7.98 -5.43 -18.75
CA GLU A 50 -9.45 -5.35 -18.77
C GLU A 50 -10.01 -4.17 -17.95
N ASP A 51 -9.17 -3.24 -17.47
CA ASP A 51 -9.66 -2.03 -16.80
C ASP A 51 -10.03 -0.98 -17.85
N ASN A 52 -11.10 -1.28 -18.61
CA ASN A 52 -11.67 -0.48 -19.69
C ASN A 52 -12.84 0.38 -19.19
N MET A 53 -13.57 1.02 -20.11
CA MET A 53 -14.72 1.87 -19.78
C MET A 53 -15.84 1.07 -19.07
N ASP A 54 -16.09 -0.17 -19.48
CA ASP A 54 -17.12 -1.00 -18.82
C ASP A 54 -16.77 -1.26 -17.36
N ALA A 55 -15.49 -1.55 -17.07
CA ALA A 55 -14.99 -1.70 -15.71
C ALA A 55 -15.04 -0.39 -14.92
N VAL A 56 -14.88 0.75 -15.56
CA VAL A 56 -15.08 2.07 -14.93
C VAL A 56 -16.55 2.27 -14.57
N LEU A 57 -17.47 2.03 -15.50
CA LEU A 57 -18.92 2.15 -15.27
C LEU A 57 -19.43 1.18 -14.20
N ALA A 58 -18.91 -0.05 -14.17
CA ALA A 58 -19.24 -1.03 -13.14
C ALA A 58 -18.92 -0.52 -11.73
N ARG A 59 -17.81 0.23 -11.52
CA ARG A 59 -17.50 0.83 -10.22
C ARG A 59 -18.57 1.80 -9.72
N PHE A 60 -19.21 2.55 -10.62
CA PHE A 60 -20.30 3.44 -10.26
C PHE A 60 -21.56 2.68 -9.87
N SER A 61 -21.94 1.67 -10.63
CA SER A 61 -23.11 0.83 -10.33
C SER A 61 -22.96 0.04 -9.02
N GLU A 62 -21.71 -0.31 -8.64
CA GLU A 62 -21.37 -0.97 -7.37
C GLU A 62 -21.27 0.01 -6.18
N GLY A 63 -21.44 1.32 -6.39
CA GLY A 63 -21.23 2.34 -5.35
C GLY A 63 -19.76 2.43 -4.89
N ALA A 64 -18.81 2.01 -5.72
CA ALA A 64 -17.39 1.94 -5.43
C ALA A 64 -16.60 3.20 -5.83
N VAL A 65 -17.31 4.27 -6.21
CA VAL A 65 -16.78 5.62 -6.46
C VAL A 65 -17.53 6.58 -5.56
N VAL A 66 -16.82 7.22 -4.62
CA VAL A 66 -17.48 8.05 -3.59
C VAL A 66 -16.73 9.34 -3.35
N LYS A 67 -17.43 10.33 -2.77
CA LYS A 67 -16.82 11.56 -2.22
C LYS A 67 -16.15 11.29 -0.87
N ARG A 68 -15.54 12.33 -0.30
CA ARG A 68 -14.88 12.28 1.02
C ARG A 68 -15.84 11.93 2.17
N ASP A 69 -17.11 12.30 2.06
CA ASP A 69 -18.16 12.02 3.04
C ASP A 69 -18.77 10.61 2.90
N GLY A 70 -18.32 9.83 1.91
CA GLY A 70 -18.81 8.49 1.61
C GLY A 70 -20.02 8.49 0.69
N SER A 71 -20.54 9.62 0.25
CA SER A 71 -21.67 9.68 -0.69
C SER A 71 -21.26 9.11 -2.05
N PRO A 72 -22.03 8.16 -2.62
CA PRO A 72 -21.72 7.58 -3.91
C PRO A 72 -21.89 8.61 -5.04
N LEU A 73 -21.08 8.46 -6.07
CA LEU A 73 -21.14 9.24 -7.30
C LEU A 73 -21.80 8.39 -8.40
N THR A 74 -22.53 9.04 -9.29
CA THR A 74 -22.93 8.46 -10.58
C THR A 74 -21.89 8.82 -11.66
N ALA A 75 -21.93 8.10 -12.77
CA ALA A 75 -21.01 8.34 -13.90
C ALA A 75 -21.13 9.79 -14.44
N GLU A 76 -22.34 10.34 -14.43
CA GLU A 76 -22.70 11.65 -14.96
C GLU A 76 -22.47 12.78 -13.95
N THR A 77 -22.19 12.45 -12.68
CA THR A 77 -21.99 13.49 -11.66
C THR A 77 -20.87 14.44 -12.08
N TRP A 78 -21.20 15.72 -12.12
CA TRP A 78 -20.21 16.77 -12.41
C TRP A 78 -19.33 17.04 -11.20
N LEU A 79 -18.03 17.01 -11.40
CA LEU A 79 -17.01 17.22 -10.38
C LEU A 79 -16.36 18.60 -10.58
N GLU A 80 -16.47 19.44 -9.54
CA GLU A 80 -15.76 20.71 -9.49
C GLU A 80 -14.26 20.52 -9.17
N PRO A 81 -13.38 21.43 -9.63
CA PRO A 81 -11.98 21.46 -9.25
C PRO A 81 -11.78 21.35 -7.73
N GLY A 82 -10.76 20.62 -7.31
CA GLY A 82 -10.46 20.41 -5.90
C GLY A 82 -11.30 19.34 -5.20
N THR A 83 -12.30 18.75 -5.86
CA THR A 83 -13.10 17.64 -5.31
C THR A 83 -12.23 16.42 -5.11
N ASP A 84 -12.30 15.81 -3.91
CA ASP A 84 -11.66 14.52 -3.63
C ASP A 84 -12.61 13.37 -3.98
N VAL A 85 -12.14 12.47 -4.82
CA VAL A 85 -12.85 11.25 -5.23
C VAL A 85 -12.07 10.03 -4.74
N PHE A 86 -12.78 9.03 -4.22
CA PHE A 86 -12.21 7.76 -3.74
C PHE A 86 -12.77 6.62 -4.56
N PHE A 87 -11.89 5.72 -5.00
CA PHE A 87 -12.27 4.55 -5.80
C PHE A 87 -11.25 3.43 -5.69
N TYR A 88 -11.60 2.22 -6.10
CA TYR A 88 -10.65 1.11 -6.15
C TYR A 88 -10.00 1.03 -7.53
N ARG A 89 -8.66 0.97 -7.54
CA ARG A 89 -7.91 0.61 -8.74
C ARG A 89 -7.95 -0.90 -8.92
N ARG A 90 -7.97 -1.36 -10.18
CA ARG A 90 -7.78 -2.77 -10.52
C ARG A 90 -6.29 -2.98 -10.80
N PRO A 91 -5.56 -3.72 -9.93
CA PRO A 91 -4.14 -3.99 -10.15
C PRO A 91 -3.94 -4.82 -11.42
N ALA A 92 -2.88 -4.55 -12.17
CA ALA A 92 -2.46 -5.43 -13.25
C ALA A 92 -2.10 -6.81 -12.68
N PRO A 93 -2.26 -7.90 -13.46
CA PRO A 93 -1.78 -9.20 -13.05
C PRO A 93 -0.27 -9.18 -12.78
N GLU A 94 0.13 -9.73 -11.65
CA GLU A 94 1.53 -9.82 -11.25
C GLU A 94 2.00 -11.28 -11.24
N LYS A 95 3.26 -11.49 -11.60
CA LYS A 95 3.88 -12.81 -11.47
C LYS A 95 4.05 -13.13 -9.98
N PRO A 96 3.48 -14.23 -9.48
CA PRO A 96 3.63 -14.61 -8.08
C PRO A 96 5.10 -14.79 -7.70
N VAL A 97 5.47 -14.31 -6.52
CA VAL A 97 6.77 -14.59 -5.91
C VAL A 97 6.66 -15.96 -5.20
N PRO A 98 7.42 -16.98 -5.63
CA PRO A 98 7.22 -18.38 -5.21
C PRO A 98 7.86 -18.69 -3.84
N PHE A 99 7.75 -17.75 -2.90
CA PHE A 99 8.30 -17.89 -1.56
C PHE A 99 7.28 -17.47 -0.53
N ASP A 100 7.21 -18.21 0.58
CA ASP A 100 6.32 -17.91 1.68
C ASP A 100 6.92 -16.89 2.65
N ILE A 101 6.04 -16.19 3.34
CA ILE A 101 6.40 -15.32 4.46
C ILE A 101 6.21 -16.15 5.74
N THR A 102 7.29 -16.32 6.51
CA THR A 102 7.21 -17.04 7.78
C THR A 102 7.12 -16.10 8.96
N THR A 103 6.21 -16.37 9.91
CA THR A 103 6.11 -15.62 11.16
C THR A 103 7.24 -16.00 12.09
N VAL A 104 7.93 -15.01 12.64
CA VAL A 104 9.02 -15.17 13.60
C VAL A 104 8.54 -14.86 15.02
N PHE A 105 7.70 -13.83 15.14
CA PHE A 105 7.11 -13.42 16.42
C PHE A 105 5.75 -12.77 16.17
N GLU A 106 4.82 -13.00 17.06
CA GLU A 106 3.52 -12.34 17.05
C GLU A 106 2.99 -12.17 18.47
N ASP A 107 2.44 -10.99 18.74
CA ASP A 107 1.66 -10.68 19.94
C ASP A 107 0.41 -9.85 19.59
N ASN A 108 -0.17 -9.16 20.57
CA ASN A 108 -1.36 -8.34 20.34
C ASN A 108 -1.09 -7.09 19.49
N ASP A 109 0.13 -6.60 19.46
CA ASP A 109 0.53 -5.32 18.89
C ASP A 109 1.38 -5.48 17.64
N LEU A 110 2.22 -6.50 17.60
CA LEU A 110 3.26 -6.68 16.59
C LEU A 110 3.12 -8.01 15.86
N LEU A 111 3.51 -7.98 14.61
CA LEU A 111 3.81 -9.15 13.79
C LEU A 111 5.22 -8.95 13.21
N VAL A 112 6.12 -9.86 13.53
CA VAL A 112 7.48 -9.91 12.95
C VAL A 112 7.56 -11.12 12.05
N VAL A 113 7.94 -10.89 10.81
CA VAL A 113 8.02 -11.95 9.80
C VAL A 113 9.39 -11.98 9.13
N ASN A 114 9.76 -13.12 8.61
CA ASN A 114 10.86 -13.24 7.66
C ASN A 114 10.33 -13.00 6.25
N LYS A 115 10.62 -11.81 5.71
CA LYS A 115 10.26 -11.44 4.34
C LYS A 115 11.20 -12.15 3.36
N PRO A 116 10.69 -12.92 2.41
CA PRO A 116 11.54 -13.55 1.41
C PRO A 116 12.16 -12.53 0.43
N PRO A 117 13.22 -12.90 -0.29
CA PRO A 117 13.76 -12.08 -1.38
C PRO A 117 12.74 -11.95 -2.51
N PHE A 118 12.91 -10.93 -3.35
CA PHE A 118 12.08 -10.59 -4.51
C PHE A 118 10.65 -10.15 -4.20
N LEU A 119 10.19 -10.23 -2.96
CA LEU A 119 8.92 -9.71 -2.50
C LEU A 119 9.09 -8.25 -2.03
N ALA A 120 8.32 -7.33 -2.60
CA ALA A 120 8.32 -5.93 -2.14
C ALA A 120 7.68 -5.83 -0.75
N THR A 121 8.08 -4.84 0.05
CA THR A 121 7.49 -4.62 1.39
C THR A 121 6.07 -4.05 1.29
N MET A 122 5.85 -3.06 0.43
CA MET A 122 4.60 -2.30 0.31
C MET A 122 4.25 -2.09 -1.16
N PRO A 123 2.96 -1.86 -1.49
CA PRO A 123 2.53 -1.52 -2.84
C PRO A 123 3.27 -0.31 -3.40
N ARG A 124 3.93 -0.49 -4.55
CA ARG A 124 4.59 0.58 -5.29
C ARG A 124 4.85 0.15 -6.75
N ALA A 125 4.63 1.08 -7.68
CA ALA A 125 4.90 0.90 -9.12
C ALA A 125 4.21 -0.34 -9.70
N SER A 126 4.97 -1.35 -10.17
CA SER A 126 4.46 -2.60 -10.73
C SER A 126 4.15 -3.68 -9.67
N HIS A 127 4.52 -3.46 -8.43
CA HIS A 127 4.30 -4.41 -7.33
C HIS A 127 3.21 -3.86 -6.43
N ILE A 128 1.99 -4.33 -6.61
CA ILE A 128 0.80 -3.87 -5.88
C ILE A 128 0.27 -4.99 -4.98
N THR A 129 -0.03 -6.15 -5.56
CA THR A 129 -0.59 -7.30 -4.85
C THR A 129 0.49 -8.22 -4.29
N GLU A 130 1.59 -8.40 -5.04
CA GLU A 130 2.74 -9.21 -4.65
C GLU A 130 3.68 -8.40 -3.75
N THR A 131 3.18 -8.08 -2.55
CA THR A 131 3.92 -7.39 -1.50
C THR A 131 3.70 -8.05 -0.15
N ALA A 132 4.66 -7.95 0.75
CA ALA A 132 4.55 -8.52 2.09
C ALA A 132 3.30 -7.98 2.82
N THR A 133 3.06 -6.69 2.75
CA THR A 133 1.91 -6.06 3.42
C THR A 133 0.57 -6.60 2.90
N VAL A 134 0.39 -6.70 1.59
CA VAL A 134 -0.89 -7.16 1.00
C VAL A 134 -1.10 -8.66 1.27
N ARG A 135 -0.06 -9.49 1.07
CA ARG A 135 -0.14 -10.92 1.37
C ARG A 135 -0.49 -11.17 2.84
N LEU A 136 0.15 -10.45 3.77
CA LEU A 136 -0.12 -10.60 5.20
C LEU A 136 -1.51 -10.12 5.59
N ARG A 137 -1.99 -9.00 5.04
CA ARG A 137 -3.37 -8.54 5.28
C ARG A 137 -4.40 -9.57 4.84
N ARG A 138 -4.21 -10.15 3.66
CA ARG A 138 -5.07 -11.24 3.14
C ARG A 138 -5.04 -12.47 4.02
N ALA A 139 -3.84 -12.90 4.41
CA ALA A 139 -3.66 -14.11 5.22
C ALA A 139 -4.22 -13.97 6.63
N THR A 140 -4.10 -12.79 7.26
CA THR A 140 -4.54 -12.53 8.64
C THR A 140 -5.93 -11.92 8.75
N GLY A 141 -6.51 -11.40 7.66
CA GLY A 141 -7.73 -10.61 7.70
C GLY A 141 -7.58 -9.25 8.40
N ASN A 142 -6.35 -8.85 8.75
CA ASN A 142 -6.08 -7.59 9.44
C ASN A 142 -5.62 -6.49 8.47
N GLU A 143 -6.55 -5.65 8.05
CA GLU A 143 -6.30 -4.53 7.14
C GLU A 143 -5.49 -3.38 7.79
N GLU A 144 -5.35 -3.35 9.11
CA GLU A 144 -4.55 -2.36 9.84
C GLU A 144 -3.06 -2.68 9.84
N LEU A 145 -2.66 -3.91 9.46
CA LEU A 145 -1.25 -4.28 9.38
C LEU A 145 -0.46 -3.26 8.57
N THR A 146 0.58 -2.71 9.19
CA THR A 146 1.41 -1.69 8.56
C THR A 146 2.87 -1.88 8.93
N PRO A 147 3.78 -1.92 7.96
CA PRO A 147 5.20 -2.02 8.25
C PRO A 147 5.70 -0.79 9.03
N ALA A 148 6.49 -1.03 10.07
CA ALA A 148 7.18 0.02 10.82
C ALA A 148 8.43 0.52 10.05
N HIS A 149 9.00 -0.33 9.21
CA HIS A 149 10.12 -0.03 8.32
C HIS A 149 9.95 -0.79 7.00
N ARG A 150 10.89 -0.63 6.10
CA ARG A 150 10.89 -1.38 4.85
C ARG A 150 12.23 -2.09 4.63
N LEU A 151 12.15 -3.22 3.95
CA LEU A 151 13.26 -3.88 3.29
C LEU A 151 13.09 -3.73 1.78
N ASP A 152 14.17 -3.61 1.06
CA ASP A 152 14.12 -3.57 -0.38
C ASP A 152 13.67 -4.93 -0.97
N ARG A 153 13.23 -4.91 -2.20
CA ARG A 153 12.65 -6.11 -2.84
C ARG A 153 13.62 -7.30 -2.85
N ALA A 154 14.89 -7.05 -3.12
CA ALA A 154 15.91 -8.10 -3.15
C ALA A 154 16.36 -8.54 -1.74
N THR A 155 16.16 -7.69 -0.72
CA THR A 155 16.57 -7.98 0.65
C THR A 155 15.57 -8.92 1.32
N SER A 156 16.05 -10.00 1.93
CA SER A 156 15.28 -10.87 2.82
C SER A 156 15.55 -10.54 4.27
N GLY A 157 14.73 -11.08 5.19
CA GLY A 157 14.94 -10.96 6.62
C GLY A 157 13.79 -10.33 7.39
N LEU A 158 14.08 -9.89 8.62
CA LEU A 158 13.06 -9.48 9.58
C LEU A 158 12.35 -8.19 9.15
N LEU A 159 11.04 -8.28 9.03
CA LEU A 159 10.13 -7.18 8.77
C LEU A 159 9.15 -7.07 9.93
N LEU A 160 9.15 -5.92 10.62
CA LEU A 160 8.26 -5.62 11.72
C LEU A 160 7.03 -4.87 11.21
N LEU A 161 5.83 -5.38 11.54
CA LEU A 161 4.56 -4.75 11.27
C LEU A 161 3.80 -4.48 12.57
N THR A 162 3.11 -3.37 12.63
CA THR A 162 2.16 -3.07 13.68
C THR A 162 0.77 -3.59 13.32
N LYS A 163 0.06 -4.20 14.28
CA LYS A 163 -1.28 -4.80 14.08
C LYS A 163 -2.40 -3.79 14.27
N ARG A 164 -2.14 -2.66 14.91
CA ARG A 164 -3.10 -1.61 15.25
C ARG A 164 -2.61 -0.22 14.83
N CYS A 165 -3.51 0.63 14.37
CA CYS A 165 -3.16 1.97 13.88
C CYS A 165 -2.67 2.91 14.99
N GLU A 166 -3.11 2.72 16.25
CA GLU A 166 -2.79 3.59 17.37
C GLU A 166 -1.30 3.60 17.72
N ILE A 167 -0.63 2.45 17.55
CA ILE A 167 0.80 2.29 17.89
C ILE A 167 1.74 2.54 16.72
N ARG A 168 1.20 2.63 15.50
CA ARG A 168 1.98 2.75 14.26
C ARG A 168 3.01 3.88 14.31
N GLY A 169 2.56 5.07 14.73
CA GLY A 169 3.42 6.27 14.78
C GLY A 169 4.64 6.06 15.66
N ALA A 170 4.45 5.51 16.87
CA ALA A 170 5.54 5.28 17.82
C ALA A 170 6.61 4.34 17.24
N TYR A 171 6.20 3.22 16.64
CA TYR A 171 7.16 2.29 16.03
C TYR A 171 7.86 2.87 14.80
N GLN A 172 7.16 3.62 13.95
CA GLN A 172 7.80 4.28 12.80
C GLN A 172 8.81 5.34 13.23
N GLU A 173 8.55 6.07 14.33
CA GLU A 173 9.49 7.03 14.89
C GLU A 173 10.79 6.39 15.39
N LEU A 174 10.74 5.21 16.04
CA LEU A 174 11.96 4.48 16.45
C LEU A 174 12.90 4.25 15.27
N PHE A 175 12.35 3.83 14.12
CA PHE A 175 13.14 3.63 12.91
C PHE A 175 13.63 4.94 12.30
N ALA A 176 12.79 5.99 12.29
CA ALA A 176 13.17 7.31 11.78
C ALA A 176 14.28 7.96 12.59
N ARG A 177 14.24 7.80 13.93
CA ARG A 177 15.27 8.32 14.86
C ARG A 177 16.50 7.43 14.95
N ARG A 178 16.55 6.28 14.23
CA ARG A 178 17.63 5.30 14.29
C ARG A 178 17.85 4.71 15.69
N GLU A 179 16.80 4.60 16.49
CA GLU A 179 16.81 3.98 17.82
C GLU A 179 16.69 2.45 17.77
N VAL A 180 16.70 1.88 16.58
CA VAL A 180 16.65 0.42 16.33
C VAL A 180 18.01 -0.03 15.80
N ARG A 181 18.62 -1.00 16.48
CA ARG A 181 19.84 -1.66 15.99
C ARG A 181 19.45 -2.63 14.87
N LYS A 182 20.13 -2.55 13.73
CA LYS A 182 19.94 -3.42 12.57
C LYS A 182 21.26 -4.08 12.22
N GLU A 183 21.22 -5.38 12.01
CA GLU A 183 22.37 -6.17 11.54
C GLU A 183 22.00 -6.80 10.20
N TYR A 184 22.95 -6.79 9.27
CA TYR A 184 22.80 -7.33 7.93
C TYR A 184 24.00 -8.20 7.57
N GLU A 185 23.73 -9.27 6.84
CA GLU A 185 24.75 -10.04 6.16
C GLU A 185 24.62 -9.80 4.65
N ALA A 186 25.74 -9.64 3.97
CA ALA A 186 25.76 -9.43 2.53
C ALA A 186 26.83 -10.33 1.89
N ILE A 187 26.48 -10.89 0.73
CA ILE A 187 27.45 -11.59 -0.12
C ILE A 187 27.95 -10.60 -1.15
N ALA A 188 29.25 -10.41 -1.21
CA ALA A 188 29.91 -9.52 -2.16
C ALA A 188 31.03 -10.28 -2.89
N LEU A 189 31.39 -9.78 -4.07
CA LEU A 189 32.61 -10.27 -4.72
C LEU A 189 33.83 -9.88 -3.87
N LEU A 190 34.75 -10.80 -3.69
CA LEU A 190 36.00 -10.54 -3.02
C LEU A 190 36.85 -9.61 -3.90
N HIS A 191 37.02 -8.39 -3.43
CA HIS A 191 38.04 -7.47 -3.94
C HIS A 191 39.19 -7.41 -2.93
N ASP A 192 40.37 -6.91 -3.35
CA ASP A 192 41.56 -6.76 -2.50
C ASP A 192 41.38 -5.66 -1.41
N VAL A 193 40.25 -5.69 -0.73
CA VAL A 193 39.95 -4.78 0.39
C VAL A 193 40.21 -5.53 1.69
N PRO A 194 41.02 -5.01 2.60
CA PRO A 194 41.25 -5.65 3.88
C PRO A 194 39.94 -5.95 4.62
N PRO A 195 39.75 -7.16 5.17
CA PRO A 195 38.48 -7.58 5.81
C PRO A 195 38.10 -6.77 7.08
N ALA A 196 38.97 -5.89 7.54
CA ALA A 196 38.77 -5.05 8.73
C ALA A 196 38.32 -3.61 8.43
N THR A 197 38.08 -3.26 7.16
CA THR A 197 37.65 -1.87 6.81
C THR A 197 36.14 -1.80 6.83
N PRO A 198 35.52 -0.99 7.72
CA PRO A 198 34.08 -0.79 7.69
C PRO A 198 33.68 -0.06 6.40
N TRP A 199 32.62 -0.55 5.73
CA TRP A 199 32.02 0.09 4.58
C TRP A 199 31.13 1.23 5.06
N HIS A 200 31.42 2.44 4.61
CA HIS A 200 30.56 3.61 4.84
C HIS A 200 29.82 3.98 3.55
N HIS A 201 28.51 4.10 3.64
CA HIS A 201 27.63 4.64 2.58
C HIS A 201 27.01 5.95 3.04
#